data_0806299a15da9f270fb4d37300e6725e
#
_entry.id   0806299a15da9f270fb4d37300e6725e
#
_cell.length_a   1.000
_cell.length_b   1.000
_cell.length_c   1.000
_cell.angle_alpha   90.00
_cell.angle_beta   90.00
_cell.angle_gamma   90.00
#
_symmetry.space_group_name_H-M   'P 1'
#
loop_
_entity.id
_entity.type
_entity.pdbx_description
1 polymer ?
#
loop_
_entity_poly.entity_id
_entity_poly.type
_entity_poly.pdbx_seq_one_letter_code
_entity_poly.pdbx_strand_id
1 'polypeptide(L)'
;TWGDTPKECYEATIRIISRAMDWLNEKTAGKAVFGGAKSSALDTGARREIATKLMPVVRGLIGADEKKAGHFDDSQAVLEFVCSNRLEELAGLGTSCPDHFLRTKIRPLVVDFDPAKPDIDATIAGLAQAVNDYRDGYAAYYEACKHPDSPAMRDPNAVVYLVPGVGMITFAKDKATARISG
;
A
#
# COMPACT_ATOMS: atom_id res chain seq x y z
N THR A 1 23.16 -13.95 -8.32
CA THR A 1 24.37 -14.48 -7.64
C THR A 1 24.60 -15.92 -8.09
N TRP A 2 25.84 -16.31 -8.27
CA TRP A 2 26.25 -17.68 -8.61
C TRP A 2 27.61 -18.00 -7.94
N GLY A 3 27.96 -19.26 -7.89
CA GLY A 3 29.23 -19.77 -7.41
C GLY A 3 29.40 -21.20 -7.92
N ASP A 4 30.62 -21.69 -7.98
CA ASP A 4 30.93 -23.04 -8.47
C ASP A 4 30.47 -24.11 -7.47
N THR A 5 30.24 -23.73 -6.22
CA THR A 5 29.68 -24.58 -5.17
C THR A 5 28.48 -23.91 -4.51
N PRO A 6 27.55 -24.68 -3.88
CA PRO A 6 26.45 -24.13 -3.10
C PRO A 6 26.92 -23.14 -2.01
N LYS A 7 28.06 -23.44 -1.38
CA LYS A 7 28.66 -22.57 -0.37
C LYS A 7 29.08 -21.21 -0.95
N GLU A 8 29.79 -21.22 -2.08
CA GLU A 8 30.23 -19.98 -2.74
C GLU A 8 29.03 -19.16 -3.23
N CYS A 9 27.98 -19.81 -3.76
CA CYS A 9 26.74 -19.12 -4.15
C CYS A 9 26.11 -18.42 -2.96
N TYR A 10 25.99 -19.11 -1.82
CA TYR A 10 25.46 -18.55 -0.57
C TYR A 10 26.31 -17.38 -0.07
N GLU A 11 27.63 -17.56 0.02
CA GLU A 11 28.55 -16.52 0.47
C GLU A 11 28.55 -15.29 -0.46
N ALA A 12 28.46 -15.50 -1.78
CA ALA A 12 28.34 -14.43 -2.76
C ALA A 12 27.03 -13.64 -2.55
N THR A 13 25.92 -14.34 -2.28
CA THR A 13 24.64 -13.73 -1.99
C THR A 13 24.69 -12.87 -0.72
N ILE A 14 25.20 -13.39 0.38
CA ILE A 14 25.36 -12.64 1.63
C ILE A 14 26.25 -11.40 1.42
N ARG A 15 27.39 -11.55 0.74
CA ARG A 15 28.29 -10.43 0.47
C ARG A 15 27.62 -9.32 -0.33
N ILE A 16 26.82 -9.66 -1.34
CA ILE A 16 26.13 -8.66 -2.17
C ILE A 16 25.04 -7.96 -1.35
N ILE A 17 24.24 -8.70 -0.57
CA ILE A 17 23.22 -8.13 0.30
C ILE A 17 23.86 -7.20 1.34
N SER A 18 24.91 -7.65 2.02
CA SER A 18 25.62 -6.83 3.02
C SER A 18 26.12 -5.52 2.40
N ARG A 19 26.78 -5.60 1.23
CA ARG A 19 27.28 -4.41 0.53
C ARG A 19 26.14 -3.45 0.12
N ALA A 20 25.00 -3.98 -0.31
CA ALA A 20 23.82 -3.15 -0.61
C ALA A 20 23.28 -2.47 0.65
N MET A 21 23.20 -3.20 1.77
CA MET A 21 22.79 -2.64 3.06
C MET A 21 23.75 -1.55 3.55
N ASP A 22 25.04 -1.77 3.47
CA ASP A 22 26.06 -0.78 3.87
C ASP A 22 25.90 0.51 3.04
N TRP A 23 25.71 0.38 1.74
CA TRP A 23 25.48 1.51 0.85
C TRP A 23 24.19 2.27 1.19
N LEU A 24 23.09 1.56 1.43
CA LEU A 24 21.82 2.17 1.84
C LEU A 24 21.99 2.91 3.17
N ASN A 25 22.63 2.28 4.16
CA ASN A 25 22.87 2.90 5.46
C ASN A 25 23.72 4.17 5.35
N GLU A 26 24.75 4.15 4.51
CA GLU A 26 25.57 5.35 4.23
C GLU A 26 24.72 6.48 3.61
N LYS A 27 23.88 6.16 2.61
CA LYS A 27 23.07 7.16 1.89
C LYS A 27 21.89 7.70 2.72
N THR A 28 21.43 6.94 3.69
CA THR A 28 20.33 7.34 4.58
C THR A 28 20.81 7.89 5.94
N ALA A 29 22.10 7.82 6.22
CA ALA A 29 22.65 8.31 7.49
C ALA A 29 22.22 9.74 7.80
N GLY A 30 21.65 9.95 8.98
CA GLY A 30 21.17 11.26 9.44
C GLY A 30 19.88 11.76 8.76
N LYS A 31 19.25 10.96 7.89
CA LYS A 31 17.98 11.30 7.26
C LYS A 31 16.83 10.64 8.00
N ALA A 32 15.75 11.38 8.20
CA ALA A 32 14.51 10.81 8.72
C ALA A 32 13.87 9.91 7.67
N VAL A 33 13.42 8.74 8.09
CA VAL A 33 12.68 7.79 7.22
C VAL A 33 11.43 8.50 6.69
N PHE A 34 11.19 8.37 5.38
CA PHE A 34 10.08 9.01 4.65
C PHE A 34 9.92 10.52 4.93
N GLY A 35 11.00 11.23 5.25
CA GLY A 35 10.99 12.66 5.54
C GLY A 35 10.51 13.03 6.95
N GLY A 36 10.43 12.05 7.85
CA GLY A 36 9.96 12.22 9.23
C GLY A 36 8.44 12.21 9.37
N ALA A 37 7.97 12.28 10.60
CA ALA A 37 6.55 12.22 10.92
C ALA A 37 5.85 13.55 10.61
N LYS A 38 4.72 13.49 9.90
CA LYS A 38 3.75 14.58 9.72
C LYS A 38 2.69 14.58 10.84
N SER A 39 2.32 13.37 11.29
CA SER A 39 1.32 13.15 12.34
C SER A 39 1.74 12.02 13.25
N SER A 40 1.10 11.91 14.40
CA SER A 40 1.24 10.75 15.28
C SER A 40 0.19 9.70 14.94
N ALA A 41 0.56 8.44 15.09
CA ALA A 41 -0.41 7.36 15.05
C ALA A 41 -1.39 7.48 16.22
N LEU A 42 -2.66 7.17 15.98
CA LEU A 42 -3.66 7.01 17.02
C LEU A 42 -3.32 5.82 17.93
N ASP A 43 -3.91 5.76 19.12
CA ASP A 43 -3.76 4.59 19.97
C ASP A 43 -4.32 3.32 19.30
N THR A 44 -3.86 2.16 19.76
CA THR A 44 -4.22 0.86 19.15
C THR A 44 -5.72 0.60 19.16
N GLY A 45 -6.43 1.03 20.20
CA GLY A 45 -7.88 0.87 20.31
C GLY A 45 -8.61 1.68 19.22
N ALA A 46 -8.26 2.96 19.11
CA ALA A 46 -8.83 3.86 18.10
C ALA A 46 -8.52 3.39 16.68
N ARG A 47 -7.29 2.95 16.39
CA ARG A 47 -6.93 2.42 15.06
C ARG A 47 -7.81 1.23 14.66
N ARG A 48 -8.00 0.27 15.58
CA ARG A 48 -8.84 -0.92 15.34
C ARG A 48 -10.31 -0.57 15.20
N GLU A 49 -10.82 0.37 15.98
CA GLU A 49 -12.20 0.85 15.86
C GLU A 49 -12.43 1.47 14.48
N ILE A 50 -11.56 2.36 14.04
CA ILE A 50 -11.63 3.00 12.72
C ILE A 50 -11.55 1.96 11.61
N ALA A 51 -10.59 1.03 11.66
CA ALA A 51 -10.47 -0.04 10.69
C ALA A 51 -11.75 -0.91 10.64
N THR A 52 -12.36 -1.21 11.79
CA THR A 52 -13.62 -1.98 11.88
C THR A 52 -14.78 -1.26 11.20
N LYS A 53 -14.83 0.07 11.24
CA LYS A 53 -15.84 0.88 10.57
C LYS A 53 -15.56 1.03 9.06
N LEU A 54 -14.30 1.27 8.67
CA LEU A 54 -13.91 1.49 7.27
C LEU A 54 -13.97 0.23 6.42
N MET A 55 -13.48 -0.90 6.93
CA MET A 55 -13.33 -2.13 6.14
C MET A 55 -14.65 -2.65 5.54
N PRO A 56 -15.78 -2.70 6.26
CA PRO A 56 -17.06 -3.12 5.68
C PRO A 56 -17.55 -2.17 4.58
N VAL A 57 -17.35 -0.86 4.75
CA VAL A 57 -17.76 0.16 3.77
C VAL A 57 -16.94 0.00 2.49
N VAL A 58 -15.60 -0.01 2.59
CA VAL A 58 -14.73 -0.23 1.42
C VAL A 58 -15.07 -1.54 0.74
N ARG A 59 -15.22 -2.64 1.51
CA ARG A 59 -15.60 -3.94 0.96
C ARG A 59 -16.93 -3.90 0.21
N GLY A 60 -17.91 -3.15 0.71
CA GLY A 60 -19.20 -2.95 0.03
C GLY A 60 -19.03 -2.22 -1.30
N LEU A 61 -18.19 -1.18 -1.35
CA LEU A 61 -17.94 -0.41 -2.55
C LEU A 61 -17.23 -1.20 -3.66
N ILE A 62 -16.32 -2.12 -3.29
CA ILE A 62 -15.44 -2.84 -4.24
C ILE A 62 -15.84 -4.30 -4.47
N GLY A 63 -16.84 -4.79 -3.79
CA GLY A 63 -17.22 -6.20 -3.78
C GLY A 63 -18.45 -6.55 -4.62
N ALA A 64 -18.87 -5.67 -5.55
CA ALA A 64 -20.06 -5.89 -6.37
C ALA A 64 -19.91 -7.11 -7.29
N ASP A 65 -18.80 -7.21 -8.00
CA ASP A 65 -18.55 -8.27 -8.98
C ASP A 65 -17.89 -9.51 -8.37
N GLU A 66 -17.06 -9.32 -7.35
CA GLU A 66 -16.33 -10.39 -6.67
C GLU A 66 -16.22 -10.13 -5.17
N LYS A 67 -16.56 -11.12 -4.36
CA LYS A 67 -16.41 -11.03 -2.90
C LYS A 67 -14.95 -10.81 -2.53
N LYS A 68 -14.69 -9.81 -1.67
CA LYS A 68 -13.35 -9.48 -1.20
C LYS A 68 -13.20 -9.83 0.28
N ALA A 69 -12.01 -10.30 0.64
CA ALA A 69 -11.54 -10.43 2.01
C ALA A 69 -10.56 -9.29 2.32
N GLY A 70 -10.71 -8.67 3.49
CA GLY A 70 -9.83 -7.59 3.94
C GLY A 70 -8.77 -8.06 4.93
N HIS A 71 -7.63 -7.38 4.92
CA HIS A 71 -6.58 -7.48 5.93
C HIS A 71 -6.21 -6.09 6.42
N PHE A 72 -6.06 -5.93 7.72
CA PHE A 72 -5.60 -4.69 8.36
C PHE A 72 -4.22 -4.92 8.96
N ASP A 73 -3.30 -3.99 8.72
CA ASP A 73 -1.96 -3.96 9.25
C ASP A 73 -1.67 -2.59 9.87
N ASP A 74 -1.38 -2.58 11.17
CA ASP A 74 -0.94 -1.43 11.94
C ASP A 74 0.44 -1.65 12.57
N SER A 75 1.29 -2.42 11.89
CA SER A 75 2.68 -2.64 12.27
C SER A 75 3.48 -1.33 12.31
N GLN A 76 4.58 -1.32 13.05
CA GLN A 76 5.43 -0.14 13.19
C GLN A 76 5.90 0.42 11.84
N ALA A 77 6.27 -0.45 10.90
CA ALA A 77 6.71 -0.05 9.58
C ALA A 77 5.60 0.64 8.78
N VAL A 78 4.38 0.10 8.84
CA VAL A 78 3.21 0.71 8.20
C VAL A 78 2.89 2.05 8.83
N LEU A 79 2.86 2.15 10.16
CA LEU A 79 2.57 3.39 10.87
C LEU A 79 3.61 4.49 10.57
N GLU A 80 4.88 4.12 10.48
CA GLU A 80 5.94 5.06 10.11
C GLU A 80 5.70 5.65 8.71
N PHE A 81 5.24 4.83 7.77
CA PHE A 81 4.91 5.29 6.42
C PHE A 81 3.64 6.14 6.36
N VAL A 82 2.53 5.66 6.92
CA VAL A 82 1.24 6.39 6.84
C VAL A 82 1.18 7.66 7.69
N CYS A 83 2.11 7.82 8.64
CA CYS A 83 2.27 9.07 9.42
C CYS A 83 3.32 10.01 8.84
N SER A 84 3.96 9.68 7.71
CA SER A 84 5.12 10.40 7.21
C SER A 84 4.78 11.68 6.44
N ASN A 85 5.75 12.60 6.38
CA ASN A 85 5.65 13.82 5.58
C ASN A 85 5.55 13.55 4.07
N ARG A 86 6.04 12.41 3.60
CA ARG A 86 6.12 12.06 2.18
C ARG A 86 5.09 11.00 1.77
N LEU A 87 4.09 10.73 2.59
CA LEU A 87 3.06 9.73 2.29
C LEU A 87 2.45 9.92 0.90
N GLU A 88 1.91 11.09 0.61
CA GLU A 88 1.23 11.39 -0.66
C GLU A 88 2.17 11.28 -1.86
N GLU A 89 3.36 11.85 -1.75
CA GLU A 89 4.39 11.81 -2.79
C GLU A 89 4.78 10.36 -3.10
N LEU A 90 5.13 9.59 -2.07
CA LEU A 90 5.63 8.23 -2.25
C LEU A 90 4.53 7.26 -2.67
N ALA A 91 3.31 7.40 -2.14
CA ALA A 91 2.16 6.64 -2.59
C ALA A 91 1.83 6.92 -4.07
N GLY A 92 1.98 8.18 -4.51
CA GLY A 92 1.78 8.59 -5.90
C GLY A 92 2.80 8.00 -6.89
N LEU A 93 4.02 7.69 -6.44
CA LEU A 93 5.05 7.03 -7.27
C LEU A 93 4.67 5.59 -7.62
N GLY A 94 3.81 4.95 -6.82
CA GLY A 94 3.38 3.58 -7.03
C GLY A 94 4.39 2.55 -6.54
N THR A 95 4.41 1.39 -7.20
CA THR A 95 5.20 0.23 -6.76
C THR A 95 6.63 0.26 -7.28
N SER A 96 7.55 -0.32 -6.50
CA SER A 96 8.98 -0.32 -6.81
C SER A 96 9.42 -1.42 -7.78
N CYS A 97 8.59 -2.41 -8.04
CA CYS A 97 8.92 -3.51 -8.94
C CYS A 97 7.67 -4.16 -9.57
N PRO A 98 7.84 -4.89 -10.71
CA PRO A 98 6.73 -5.53 -11.42
C PRO A 98 5.93 -6.52 -10.59
N ASP A 99 6.57 -7.27 -9.68
CA ASP A 99 5.88 -8.27 -8.84
C ASP A 99 4.88 -7.61 -7.88
N HIS A 100 5.24 -6.45 -7.31
CA HIS A 100 4.31 -5.66 -6.51
C HIS A 100 3.15 -5.13 -7.35
N PHE A 101 3.46 -4.57 -8.52
CA PHE A 101 2.45 -4.06 -9.45
C PHE A 101 1.35 -5.09 -9.76
N LEU A 102 1.71 -6.34 -10.02
CA LEU A 102 0.75 -7.42 -10.29
C LEU A 102 -0.22 -7.67 -9.12
N ARG A 103 0.20 -7.40 -7.88
CA ARG A 103 -0.57 -7.63 -6.66
C ARG A 103 -1.31 -6.39 -6.16
N THR A 104 -0.68 -5.22 -6.24
CA THR A 104 -1.12 -4.00 -5.55
C THR A 104 -1.62 -2.90 -6.49
N LYS A 105 -1.67 -3.16 -7.81
CA LYS A 105 -1.98 -2.16 -8.84
C LYS A 105 -0.89 -1.09 -8.97
N ILE A 106 -1.21 -0.03 -9.75
CA ILE A 106 -0.25 1.05 -10.04
C ILE A 106 0.10 1.90 -8.83
N ARG A 107 -0.83 2.05 -7.88
CA ARG A 107 -0.65 2.84 -6.66
C ARG A 107 -1.67 2.43 -5.59
N PRO A 108 -1.42 2.71 -4.32
CA PRO A 108 -2.44 2.63 -3.28
C PRO A 108 -3.44 3.78 -3.39
N LEU A 109 -4.59 3.63 -2.72
CA LEU A 109 -5.50 4.73 -2.43
C LEU A 109 -5.17 5.27 -1.05
N VAL A 110 -4.80 6.56 -0.97
CA VAL A 110 -4.66 7.25 0.31
C VAL A 110 -6.03 7.76 0.71
N VAL A 111 -6.50 7.35 1.89
CA VAL A 111 -7.82 7.74 2.42
C VAL A 111 -7.70 9.14 3.02
N ASP A 112 -8.64 10.01 2.67
CA ASP A 112 -8.74 11.34 3.27
C ASP A 112 -9.21 11.21 4.72
N PHE A 113 -8.24 11.22 5.64
CA PHE A 113 -8.44 11.08 7.07
C PHE A 113 -7.38 11.92 7.83
N ASP A 114 -7.83 12.80 8.70
CA ASP A 114 -6.96 13.61 9.57
C ASP A 114 -6.89 12.98 10.97
N PRO A 115 -5.76 12.37 11.36
CA PRO A 115 -5.62 11.82 12.70
C PRO A 115 -5.61 12.86 13.82
N ALA A 116 -5.38 14.13 13.52
CA ALA A 116 -5.46 15.22 14.51
C ALA A 116 -6.90 15.65 14.80
N LYS A 117 -7.82 15.39 13.86
CA LYS A 117 -9.27 15.69 13.97
C LYS A 117 -10.07 14.53 13.40
N PRO A 118 -10.08 13.36 14.06
CA PRO A 118 -10.72 12.15 13.53
C PRO A 118 -12.22 12.39 13.31
N ASP A 119 -12.65 12.31 12.05
CA ASP A 119 -14.06 12.34 11.65
C ASP A 119 -14.33 11.15 10.73
N ILE A 120 -14.73 10.04 11.32
CA ILE A 120 -14.96 8.80 10.60
C ILE A 120 -16.18 8.87 9.68
N ASP A 121 -17.20 9.64 10.07
CA ASP A 121 -18.43 9.76 9.29
C ASP A 121 -18.19 10.59 8.02
N ALA A 122 -17.45 11.68 8.13
CA ALA A 122 -17.00 12.46 6.98
C ALA A 122 -16.10 11.63 6.05
N THR A 123 -15.15 10.87 6.62
CA THR A 123 -14.28 9.96 5.86
C THR A 123 -15.10 8.91 5.10
N ILE A 124 -16.05 8.26 5.75
CA ILE A 124 -16.94 7.28 5.11
C ILE A 124 -17.76 7.92 3.99
N ALA A 125 -18.29 9.12 4.20
CA ALA A 125 -19.06 9.84 3.18
C ALA A 125 -18.21 10.13 1.91
N GLY A 126 -16.92 10.40 2.05
CA GLY A 126 -15.99 10.65 0.94
C GLY A 126 -15.50 9.39 0.21
N LEU A 127 -15.57 8.21 0.83
CA LEU A 127 -14.97 6.99 0.28
C LEU A 127 -15.54 6.57 -1.08
N ALA A 128 -16.82 6.72 -1.33
CA ALA A 128 -17.43 6.34 -2.59
C ALA A 128 -16.86 7.15 -3.76
N GLN A 129 -16.67 8.46 -3.56
CA GLN A 129 -16.04 9.32 -4.57
C GLN A 129 -14.58 8.95 -4.76
N ALA A 130 -13.81 8.77 -3.69
CA ALA A 130 -12.40 8.41 -3.77
C ALA A 130 -12.18 7.07 -4.51
N VAL A 131 -13.04 6.08 -4.29
CA VAL A 131 -13.01 4.80 -5.01
C VAL A 131 -13.33 4.98 -6.49
N ASN A 132 -14.31 5.82 -6.83
CA ASN A 132 -14.63 6.12 -8.23
C ASN A 132 -13.50 6.86 -8.94
N ASP A 133 -12.93 7.89 -8.32
CA ASP A 133 -11.78 8.63 -8.86
C ASP A 133 -10.57 7.70 -9.10
N TYR A 134 -10.37 6.73 -8.20
CA TYR A 134 -9.34 5.72 -8.39
C TYR A 134 -9.61 4.83 -9.61
N ARG A 135 -10.86 4.37 -9.78
CA ARG A 135 -11.28 3.54 -10.94
C ARG A 135 -11.07 4.29 -12.25
N ASP A 136 -11.47 5.54 -12.29
CA ASP A 136 -11.31 6.39 -13.49
C ASP A 136 -9.84 6.59 -13.81
N GLY A 137 -9.02 6.87 -12.81
CA GLY A 137 -7.56 6.96 -12.97
C GLY A 137 -6.92 5.66 -13.45
N TYR A 138 -7.37 4.51 -12.94
CA TYR A 138 -6.87 3.21 -13.39
C TYR A 138 -7.32 2.88 -14.82
N ALA A 139 -8.56 3.20 -15.18
CA ALA A 139 -9.07 3.04 -16.54
C ALA A 139 -8.29 3.92 -17.53
N ALA A 140 -8.05 5.17 -17.18
CA ALA A 140 -7.23 6.07 -18.01
C ALA A 140 -5.80 5.56 -18.20
N TYR A 141 -5.17 5.04 -17.13
CA TYR A 141 -3.88 4.38 -17.22
C TYR A 141 -3.90 3.17 -18.16
N TYR A 142 -4.90 2.30 -18.04
CA TYR A 142 -5.05 1.13 -18.93
C TYR A 142 -5.20 1.56 -20.39
N GLU A 143 -6.06 2.52 -20.68
CA GLU A 143 -6.28 3.03 -22.04
C GLU A 143 -5.00 3.63 -22.65
N ALA A 144 -4.21 4.35 -21.86
CA ALA A 144 -2.95 4.95 -22.30
C ALA A 144 -1.84 3.93 -22.60
N CYS A 145 -1.89 2.76 -21.95
CA CYS A 145 -0.82 1.75 -22.03
C CYS A 145 -1.18 0.52 -22.88
N LYS A 146 -2.46 0.32 -23.21
CA LYS A 146 -2.90 -0.89 -23.93
C LYS A 146 -2.41 -0.92 -25.37
N HIS A 147 -2.17 -2.10 -25.87
CA HIS A 147 -1.91 -2.45 -27.27
C HIS A 147 -3.06 -3.27 -27.85
N PRO A 148 -3.13 -3.50 -29.17
CA PRO A 148 -4.23 -4.24 -29.80
C PRO A 148 -4.42 -5.68 -29.29
N ASP A 149 -3.35 -6.31 -28.80
CA ASP A 149 -3.31 -7.66 -28.25
C ASP A 149 -3.31 -7.69 -26.70
N SER A 150 -3.48 -6.56 -26.05
CA SER A 150 -3.54 -6.50 -24.58
C SER A 150 -4.78 -7.21 -24.06
N PRO A 151 -4.65 -7.95 -22.93
CA PRO A 151 -5.82 -8.53 -22.27
C PRO A 151 -6.78 -7.44 -21.81
N ALA A 152 -8.05 -7.80 -21.64
CA ALA A 152 -9.06 -6.89 -21.09
C ALA A 152 -8.63 -6.31 -19.73
N MET A 153 -9.05 -5.08 -19.46
CA MET A 153 -8.84 -4.44 -18.17
C MET A 153 -9.39 -5.31 -17.04
N ARG A 154 -8.57 -5.53 -16.01
CA ARG A 154 -8.97 -6.25 -14.80
C ARG A 154 -9.77 -5.34 -13.87
N ASP A 155 -10.25 -5.90 -12.74
CA ASP A 155 -10.90 -5.18 -11.65
C ASP A 155 -10.19 -3.81 -11.40
N PRO A 156 -10.87 -2.66 -11.59
CA PRO A 156 -10.25 -1.34 -11.48
C PRO A 156 -10.06 -0.85 -10.03
N ASN A 157 -10.54 -1.60 -9.04
CA ASN A 157 -10.49 -1.19 -7.64
C ASN A 157 -9.07 -1.20 -7.07
N ALA A 158 -8.77 -0.30 -6.13
CA ALA A 158 -7.55 -0.35 -5.36
C ALA A 158 -7.48 -1.63 -4.53
N VAL A 159 -6.27 -2.18 -4.40
CA VAL A 159 -5.96 -3.31 -3.52
C VAL A 159 -5.52 -2.82 -2.15
N VAL A 160 -4.78 -1.72 -2.11
CA VAL A 160 -4.15 -1.15 -0.91
C VAL A 160 -4.79 0.19 -0.59
N TYR A 161 -5.23 0.36 0.65
CA TYR A 161 -5.77 1.60 1.22
C TYR A 161 -4.88 2.03 2.37
N LEU A 162 -4.31 3.22 2.28
CA LEU A 162 -3.46 3.82 3.31
C LEU A 162 -4.28 4.83 4.09
N VAL A 163 -4.37 4.65 5.40
CA VAL A 163 -5.14 5.53 6.29
C VAL A 163 -4.18 6.25 7.23
N PRO A 164 -3.95 7.56 7.05
CA PRO A 164 -3.03 8.34 7.88
C PRO A 164 -3.32 8.15 9.37
N GLY A 165 -2.29 7.90 10.18
CA GLY A 165 -2.42 7.70 11.62
C GLY A 165 -3.10 6.41 12.08
N VAL A 166 -3.61 5.59 11.16
CA VAL A 166 -4.37 4.37 11.47
C VAL A 166 -3.63 3.11 11.02
N GLY A 167 -3.22 3.03 9.76
CA GLY A 167 -2.59 1.85 9.21
C GLY A 167 -2.91 1.62 7.74
N MET A 168 -2.77 0.38 7.31
CA MET A 168 -3.01 -0.08 5.95
C MET A 168 -4.11 -1.14 5.92
N ILE A 169 -4.99 -1.04 4.94
CA ILE A 169 -6.02 -2.05 4.67
C ILE A 169 -5.79 -2.58 3.27
N THR A 170 -5.78 -3.90 3.12
CA THR A 170 -5.65 -4.54 1.81
C THR A 170 -6.83 -5.46 1.53
N PHE A 171 -7.24 -5.55 0.26
CA PHE A 171 -8.35 -6.39 -0.16
C PHE A 171 -7.95 -7.31 -1.32
N ALA A 172 -8.36 -8.57 -1.24
CA ALA A 172 -8.18 -9.55 -2.30
C ALA A 172 -9.32 -10.58 -2.28
N LYS A 173 -9.29 -11.54 -3.22
CA LYS A 173 -10.28 -12.63 -3.30
C LYS A 173 -10.33 -13.52 -2.06
N ASP A 174 -9.24 -13.60 -1.31
CA ASP A 174 -9.10 -14.39 -0.08
C ASP A 174 -8.16 -13.72 0.93
N LYS A 175 -8.19 -14.19 2.17
CA LYS A 175 -7.42 -13.61 3.28
C LYS A 175 -5.90 -13.76 3.11
N ALA A 176 -5.45 -14.89 2.55
CA ALA A 176 -4.03 -15.14 2.35
C ALA A 176 -3.45 -14.16 1.32
N THR A 177 -4.15 -13.99 0.20
CA THR A 177 -3.77 -13.04 -0.85
C THR A 177 -3.82 -11.59 -0.34
N ALA A 178 -4.87 -11.21 0.43
CA ALA A 178 -4.95 -9.87 1.02
C ALA A 178 -3.74 -9.58 1.92
N ARG A 179 -3.34 -10.54 2.77
CA ARG A 179 -2.17 -10.40 3.65
C ARG A 179 -0.85 -10.30 2.88
N ILE A 180 -0.71 -11.02 1.76
CA ILE A 180 0.50 -10.98 0.93
C ILE A 180 0.61 -9.65 0.16
N SER A 181 -0.52 -9.00 -0.11
CA SER A 181 -0.56 -7.71 -0.81
C SER A 181 -0.23 -6.51 0.09
N GLY A 182 -0.20 -6.70 1.38
CA GLY A 182 0.26 -5.73 2.38
C GLY A 182 1.61 -6.11 2.91
#